data_aa467bc5067e3c5f4d9b7c78274df11b
#
_entry.id   aa467bc5067e3c5f4d9b7c78274df11b
#
_cell.length_a   1.000
_cell.length_b   1.000
_cell.length_c   1.000
_cell.angle_alpha   90.00
_cell.angle_beta   90.00
_cell.angle_gamma   90.00
#
_symmetry.space_group_name_H-M   'P 1'
#
loop_
_entity.id
_entity.type
_entity.pdbx_description
1 polymer ?
#
loop_
_entity_poly.entity_id
_entity_poly.type
_entity_poly.pdbx_seq_one_letter_code
_entity_poly.pdbx_strand_id
1 'polypeptide(L)'
;MSIGEKIDLNKGKLPYRGRGLENSVNIAACSMEEQRRFGLERLAAAFRIFSRRGFDLGVAGHISFRDPEFKEHFWINPLGYHFAQMKVSDLVLMSMTGELAYGDVRAGDAAFCIHSEIYKSRENINSIAHAHPMYGKTFSTLGKTLD
;
A
#
# COMPACT_ATOMS: atom_id res chain seq x y z
N MET A 1 6.71 24.49 0.73
CA MET A 1 5.57 23.65 0.31
C MET A 1 5.86 22.24 0.77
N SER A 2 5.05 21.68 1.67
CA SER A 2 5.21 20.31 2.15
C SER A 2 4.92 19.29 1.02
N ILE A 3 5.35 18.04 1.18
CA ILE A 3 5.05 16.98 0.21
C ILE A 3 3.54 16.81 0.07
N GLY A 4 2.79 16.89 1.18
CA GLY A 4 1.32 16.78 1.18
C GLY A 4 0.64 17.85 0.32
N GLU A 5 1.16 19.07 0.29
CA GLU A 5 0.63 20.16 -0.56
C GLU A 5 0.87 19.94 -2.06
N LYS A 6 1.83 19.09 -2.43
CA LYS A 6 2.13 18.74 -3.83
C LYS A 6 1.29 17.59 -4.35
N ILE A 7 0.61 16.85 -3.47
CA ILE A 7 -0.15 15.66 -3.83
C ILE A 7 -1.62 16.03 -4.04
N ASP A 8 -2.11 15.83 -5.26
CA ASP A 8 -3.53 15.89 -5.59
C ASP A 8 -3.99 14.51 -6.08
N LEU A 9 -4.73 13.79 -5.25
CA LEU A 9 -5.25 12.46 -5.56
C LEU A 9 -6.29 12.46 -6.70
N ASN A 10 -6.78 13.62 -7.12
CA ASN A 10 -7.70 13.74 -8.23
C ASN A 10 -7.00 13.97 -9.57
N LYS A 11 -5.71 14.29 -9.57
CA LYS A 11 -4.90 14.40 -10.79
C LYS A 11 -4.54 13.02 -11.34
N GLY A 12 -4.35 12.99 -12.63
CA GLY A 12 -4.00 11.77 -13.37
C GLY A 12 -5.26 11.05 -13.87
N LYS A 13 -5.46 11.03 -15.18
CA LYS A 13 -6.43 10.14 -15.82
C LYS A 13 -5.73 8.83 -16.08
N LEU A 14 -6.24 7.74 -15.52
CA LEU A 14 -5.71 6.43 -15.86
C LEU A 14 -5.89 6.19 -17.37
N PRO A 15 -4.82 5.86 -18.09
CA PRO A 15 -4.89 5.60 -19.52
C PRO A 15 -5.64 4.29 -19.83
N TYR A 16 -6.10 3.57 -18.81
CA TYR A 16 -6.79 2.30 -18.97
C TYR A 16 -8.27 2.48 -19.32
N ARG A 17 -8.62 2.12 -20.53
CA ARG A 17 -10.00 1.90 -20.97
C ARG A 17 -10.07 0.51 -21.60
N GLY A 18 -10.54 -0.48 -20.88
CA GLY A 18 -10.85 -1.76 -21.50
C GLY A 18 -10.79 -2.97 -20.56
N ARG A 19 -11.52 -4.01 -20.94
CA ARG A 19 -11.51 -5.33 -20.33
C ARG A 19 -10.66 -6.24 -21.21
N GLY A 20 -9.44 -6.54 -20.79
CA GLY A 20 -8.60 -7.49 -21.51
C GLY A 20 -7.09 -7.21 -21.33
N LEU A 21 -6.28 -8.24 -21.57
CA LEU A 21 -4.81 -8.19 -21.50
C LEU A 21 -4.18 -7.34 -22.61
N GLU A 22 -4.87 -7.17 -23.71
CA GLU A 22 -4.47 -6.36 -24.88
C GLU A 22 -4.36 -4.86 -24.58
N ASN A 23 -4.95 -4.40 -23.48
CA ASN A 23 -4.91 -3.02 -23.02
C ASN A 23 -4.01 -2.83 -21.79
N SER A 24 -2.92 -3.59 -21.68
CA SER A 24 -1.94 -3.38 -20.61
C SER A 24 -1.32 -1.98 -20.74
N VAL A 25 -1.50 -1.18 -19.72
CA VAL A 25 -0.89 0.15 -19.64
C VAL A 25 0.60 -0.02 -19.37
N ASN A 26 1.44 0.59 -20.19
CA ASN A 26 2.85 0.74 -19.85
C ASN A 26 3.00 1.83 -18.79
N ILE A 27 2.91 1.45 -17.52
CA ILE A 27 2.96 2.36 -16.39
C ILE A 27 4.26 3.15 -16.36
N ALA A 28 5.38 2.58 -16.81
CA ALA A 28 6.67 3.27 -16.83
C ALA A 28 6.69 4.47 -17.80
N ALA A 29 5.76 4.52 -18.77
CA ALA A 29 5.61 5.63 -19.70
C ALA A 29 4.63 6.72 -19.21
N CYS A 30 3.98 6.51 -18.07
CA CYS A 30 3.04 7.46 -17.48
C CYS A 30 3.75 8.53 -16.64
N SER A 31 3.10 9.67 -16.41
CA SER A 31 3.57 10.69 -15.46
C SER A 31 3.61 10.14 -14.03
N MET A 32 4.33 10.81 -13.12
CA MET A 32 4.43 10.38 -11.72
C MET A 32 3.05 10.40 -11.03
N GLU A 33 2.20 11.37 -11.35
CA GLU A 33 0.84 11.45 -10.84
C GLU A 33 -0.03 10.28 -11.33
N GLU A 34 0.09 9.90 -12.60
CA GLU A 34 -0.63 8.74 -13.15
C GLU A 34 -0.14 7.43 -12.55
N GLN A 35 1.19 7.27 -12.38
CA GLN A 35 1.79 6.12 -11.70
C GLN A 35 1.31 6.02 -10.25
N ARG A 36 1.30 7.15 -9.52
CA ARG A 36 0.80 7.24 -8.14
C ARG A 36 -0.67 6.83 -8.09
N ARG A 37 -1.51 7.45 -8.91
CA ARG A 37 -2.94 7.16 -8.98
C ARG A 37 -3.21 5.68 -9.25
N PHE A 38 -2.53 5.12 -10.23
CA PHE A 38 -2.61 3.70 -10.56
C PHE A 38 -2.22 2.82 -9.37
N GLY A 39 -1.11 3.13 -8.69
CA GLY A 39 -0.65 2.40 -7.51
C GLY A 39 -1.67 2.45 -6.36
N LEU A 40 -2.22 3.62 -6.06
CA LEU A 40 -3.20 3.81 -4.99
C LEU A 40 -4.53 3.08 -5.24
N GLU A 41 -5.03 3.09 -6.48
CA GLU A 41 -6.23 2.34 -6.83
C GLU A 41 -6.02 0.83 -6.68
N ARG A 42 -4.83 0.32 -7.06
CA ARG A 42 -4.47 -1.08 -6.87
C ARG A 42 -4.26 -1.43 -5.39
N LEU A 43 -3.68 -0.53 -4.62
CA LEU A 43 -3.52 -0.70 -3.18
C LEU A 43 -4.89 -0.80 -2.49
N ALA A 44 -5.82 0.10 -2.80
CA ALA A 44 -7.19 0.04 -2.28
C ALA A 44 -7.93 -1.24 -2.72
N ALA A 45 -7.70 -1.70 -3.96
CA ALA A 45 -8.25 -2.97 -4.45
C ALA A 45 -7.63 -4.17 -3.73
N ALA A 46 -6.33 -4.16 -3.45
CA ALA A 46 -5.63 -5.21 -2.72
C ALA A 46 -6.22 -5.42 -1.32
N PHE A 47 -6.46 -4.34 -0.56
CA PHE A 47 -7.13 -4.43 0.74
C PHE A 47 -8.47 -5.16 0.65
N ARG A 48 -9.31 -4.82 -0.32
CA ARG A 48 -10.62 -5.47 -0.51
C ARG A 48 -10.51 -6.93 -0.94
N ILE A 49 -9.49 -7.28 -1.74
CA ILE A 49 -9.21 -8.67 -2.12
C ILE A 49 -8.77 -9.46 -0.89
N PHE A 50 -7.87 -8.91 -0.07
CA PHE A 50 -7.43 -9.54 1.17
C PHE A 50 -8.61 -9.77 2.13
N SER A 51 -9.50 -8.78 2.29
CA SER A 51 -10.71 -8.91 3.08
C SER A 51 -11.60 -10.05 2.57
N ARG A 52 -11.88 -10.08 1.26
CA ARG A 52 -12.70 -11.16 0.66
C ARG A 52 -12.10 -12.55 0.81
N ARG A 53 -10.80 -12.65 1.05
CA ARG A 53 -10.08 -13.91 1.28
C ARG A 53 -9.92 -14.24 2.78
N GLY A 54 -10.48 -13.42 3.67
CA GLY A 54 -10.38 -13.64 5.11
C GLY A 54 -9.01 -13.32 5.71
N PHE A 55 -8.27 -12.39 5.10
CA PHE A 55 -6.94 -11.97 5.54
C PHE A 55 -6.97 -10.66 6.35
N ASP A 56 -8.12 -10.31 6.90
CA ASP A 56 -8.42 -9.04 7.54
C ASP A 56 -8.87 -9.18 8.99
N LEU A 57 -8.27 -10.10 9.72
CA LEU A 57 -8.62 -10.34 11.12
C LEU A 57 -8.39 -9.06 11.97
N GLY A 58 -9.49 -8.45 12.38
CA GLY A 58 -9.46 -7.18 13.12
C GLY A 58 -8.86 -6.05 12.27
N VAL A 59 -7.85 -5.38 12.82
CA VAL A 59 -7.11 -4.28 12.19
C VAL A 59 -5.61 -4.56 12.09
N ALA A 60 -5.22 -5.83 12.16
CA ALA A 60 -3.83 -6.23 12.34
C ALA A 60 -3.01 -6.30 11.04
N GLY A 61 -3.66 -6.24 9.88
CA GLY A 61 -2.96 -6.28 8.58
C GLY A 61 -2.56 -4.91 8.07
N HIS A 62 -1.56 -4.88 7.20
CA HIS A 62 -1.14 -3.66 6.51
C HIS A 62 -0.54 -3.98 5.13
N ILE A 63 -0.85 -3.14 4.16
CA ILE A 63 -0.31 -3.23 2.80
C ILE A 63 0.19 -1.86 2.41
N SER A 64 1.34 -1.78 1.76
CA SER A 64 1.93 -0.52 1.34
C SER A 64 2.38 -0.52 -0.11
N PHE A 65 2.56 0.69 -0.63
CA PHE A 65 3.06 0.98 -1.96
C PHE A 65 4.04 2.15 -1.88
N ARG A 66 5.28 1.95 -2.35
CA ARG A 66 6.30 3.01 -2.42
C ARG A 66 5.85 4.09 -3.40
N ASP A 67 5.95 5.36 -2.98
CA ASP A 67 5.61 6.46 -3.89
C ASP A 67 6.53 6.48 -5.12
N PRO A 68 5.99 6.65 -6.33
CA PRO A 68 6.82 6.62 -7.55
C PRO A 68 7.76 7.82 -7.68
N GLU A 69 7.40 8.96 -7.09
CA GLU A 69 8.17 10.21 -7.13
C GLU A 69 9.00 10.41 -5.86
N PHE A 70 8.37 10.29 -4.71
CA PHE A 70 9.00 10.48 -3.39
C PHE A 70 9.51 9.14 -2.85
N LYS A 71 10.66 8.67 -3.34
CA LYS A 71 11.18 7.31 -3.06
C LYS A 71 11.40 6.99 -1.58
N GLU A 72 11.59 8.02 -0.74
CA GLU A 72 11.71 7.91 0.71
C GLU A 72 10.35 7.92 1.44
N HIS A 73 9.25 7.71 0.69
CA HIS A 73 7.88 7.68 1.23
C HIS A 73 7.12 6.47 0.69
N PHE A 74 6.14 6.02 1.46
CA PHE A 74 5.25 4.93 1.06
C PHE A 74 3.82 5.18 1.53
N TRP A 75 2.88 4.79 0.70
CA TRP A 75 1.45 4.79 0.99
C TRP A 75 1.06 3.54 1.76
N ILE A 76 0.22 3.69 2.77
CA ILE A 76 -0.21 2.60 3.66
C ILE A 76 -1.59 2.88 4.23
N ASN A 77 -2.25 1.86 4.79
CA ASN A 77 -3.49 2.07 5.53
C ASN A 77 -3.22 2.76 6.88
N PRO A 78 -4.09 3.69 7.30
CA PRO A 78 -4.04 4.25 8.65
C PRO A 78 -4.38 3.19 9.70
N LEU A 79 -3.97 3.42 10.93
CA LEU A 79 -4.30 2.56 12.06
C LEU A 79 -5.82 2.55 12.32
N GLY A 80 -6.38 1.37 12.54
CA GLY A 80 -7.79 1.21 12.93
C GLY A 80 -8.78 1.09 11.76
N TYR A 81 -8.31 1.15 10.51
CA TYR A 81 -9.16 1.00 9.34
C TYR A 81 -9.23 -0.46 8.89
N HIS A 82 -10.45 -0.98 8.75
CA HIS A 82 -10.68 -2.34 8.29
C HIS A 82 -10.49 -2.46 6.77
N PHE A 83 -9.85 -3.53 6.31
CA PHE A 83 -9.51 -3.74 4.91
C PHE A 83 -10.71 -3.65 3.95
N ALA A 84 -11.88 -4.15 4.35
CA ALA A 84 -13.10 -4.12 3.53
C ALA A 84 -13.56 -2.70 3.19
N GLN A 85 -13.22 -1.71 4.02
CA GLN A 85 -13.70 -0.34 3.91
C GLN A 85 -12.71 0.60 3.22
N MET A 86 -11.47 0.14 2.99
CA MET A 86 -10.40 0.98 2.44
C MET A 86 -10.77 1.59 1.08
N LYS A 87 -10.52 2.89 0.96
CA LYS A 87 -10.62 3.68 -0.27
C LYS A 87 -9.28 4.36 -0.52
N VAL A 88 -9.09 4.87 -1.73
CA VAL A 88 -7.91 5.67 -2.09
C VAL A 88 -7.75 6.88 -1.17
N SER A 89 -8.86 7.56 -0.84
CA SER A 89 -8.88 8.74 0.04
C SER A 89 -8.49 8.46 1.49
N ASP A 90 -8.51 7.20 1.91
CA ASP A 90 -8.20 6.82 3.28
C ASP A 90 -6.70 6.49 3.46
N LEU A 91 -5.98 6.33 2.33
CA LEU A 91 -4.57 6.00 2.35
C LEU A 91 -3.73 7.19 2.82
N VAL A 92 -2.68 6.90 3.56
CA VAL A 92 -1.78 7.91 4.11
C VAL A 92 -0.37 7.73 3.57
N LEU A 93 0.37 8.82 3.45
CA LEU A 93 1.77 8.82 3.03
C LEU A 93 2.68 9.01 4.24
N MET A 94 3.51 8.02 4.50
CA MET A 94 4.53 8.04 5.55
C MET A 94 5.92 8.19 4.96
N SER A 95 6.78 9.01 5.59
CA SER A 95 8.20 8.97 5.29
C SER A 95 8.86 7.73 5.90
N MET A 96 10.02 7.33 5.40
CA MET A 96 10.83 6.25 6.01
C MET A 96 11.43 6.64 7.37
N THR A 97 11.31 7.91 7.78
CA THR A 97 11.69 8.40 9.10
C THR A 97 10.52 8.46 10.10
N GLY A 98 9.29 8.14 9.64
CA GLY A 98 8.10 8.05 10.48
C GLY A 98 7.23 9.30 10.52
N GLU A 99 7.49 10.26 9.65
CA GLU A 99 6.66 11.47 9.54
C GLU A 99 5.42 11.20 8.67
N LEU A 100 4.28 11.73 9.08
CA LEU A 100 3.05 11.72 8.28
C LEU A 100 3.12 12.87 7.27
N ALA A 101 3.36 12.55 6.00
CA ALA A 101 3.47 13.53 4.93
C ALA A 101 2.12 13.86 4.27
N TYR A 102 1.15 12.94 4.32
CA TYR A 102 -0.21 13.15 3.80
C TYR A 102 -1.22 12.29 4.58
N GLY A 103 -2.41 12.84 4.86
CA GLY A 103 -3.49 12.20 5.61
C GLY A 103 -3.58 12.68 7.05
N ASP A 104 -4.56 12.14 7.80
CA ASP A 104 -4.88 12.63 9.15
C ASP A 104 -4.51 11.64 10.27
N VAL A 105 -4.41 10.35 9.95
CA VAL A 105 -4.13 9.29 10.94
C VAL A 105 -2.93 8.48 10.49
N ARG A 106 -1.92 8.39 11.35
CA ARG A 106 -0.71 7.60 11.06
C ARG A 106 -1.01 6.11 10.93
N ALA A 107 -0.14 5.40 10.21
CA ALA A 107 -0.07 3.94 10.25
C ALA A 107 0.33 3.47 11.66
N GLY A 108 -0.03 2.23 12.01
CA GLY A 108 0.42 1.61 13.25
C GLY A 108 1.95 1.48 13.32
N ASP A 109 2.53 1.60 14.51
CA ASP A 109 3.99 1.56 14.69
C ASP A 109 4.62 0.26 14.17
N ALA A 110 3.97 -0.88 14.40
CA ALA A 110 4.45 -2.16 13.87
C ALA A 110 4.48 -2.17 12.33
N ALA A 111 3.44 -1.65 11.69
CA ALA A 111 3.36 -1.52 10.24
C ALA A 111 4.47 -0.60 9.72
N PHE A 112 4.66 0.55 10.35
CA PHE A 112 5.71 1.49 10.01
C PHE A 112 7.09 0.84 10.11
N CYS A 113 7.45 0.26 11.25
CA CYS A 113 8.76 -0.34 11.49
C CYS A 113 9.09 -1.44 10.47
N ILE A 114 8.14 -2.35 10.20
CA ILE A 114 8.35 -3.45 9.26
C ILE A 114 8.55 -2.91 7.84
N HIS A 115 7.65 -2.04 7.38
CA HIS A 115 7.67 -1.59 5.98
C HIS A 115 8.83 -0.65 5.70
N SER A 116 9.13 0.30 6.61
CA SER A 116 10.24 1.24 6.42
C SER A 116 11.58 0.52 6.31
N GLU A 117 11.85 -0.48 7.16
CA GLU A 117 13.11 -1.23 7.14
C GLU A 117 13.24 -2.12 5.89
N ILE A 118 12.15 -2.74 5.43
CA ILE A 118 12.16 -3.49 4.17
C ILE A 118 12.44 -2.55 2.99
N TYR A 119 11.79 -1.39 2.94
CA TYR A 119 12.02 -0.43 1.85
C TYR A 119 13.43 0.16 1.85
N LYS A 120 14.01 0.45 3.03
CA LYS A 120 15.41 0.90 3.16
C LYS A 120 16.39 -0.19 2.68
N SER A 121 16.12 -1.45 3.02
CA SER A 121 16.99 -2.58 2.68
C SER A 121 16.84 -3.08 1.25
N ARG A 122 15.76 -2.74 0.56
CA ARG A 122 15.37 -3.29 -0.75
C ARG A 122 14.81 -2.20 -1.68
N GLU A 123 15.67 -1.54 -2.41
CA GLU A 123 15.27 -0.46 -3.33
C GLU A 123 14.37 -0.92 -4.49
N ASN A 124 14.48 -2.18 -4.90
CA ASN A 124 13.70 -2.78 -5.97
C ASN A 124 12.29 -3.22 -5.57
N ILE A 125 11.93 -3.15 -4.28
CA ILE A 125 10.58 -3.48 -3.80
C ILE A 125 9.69 -2.23 -3.86
N ASN A 126 8.55 -2.35 -4.53
CA ASN A 126 7.58 -1.28 -4.67
C ASN A 126 6.31 -1.48 -3.85
N SER A 127 6.05 -2.70 -3.34
CA SER A 127 4.87 -2.98 -2.52
C SER A 127 5.18 -4.09 -1.51
N ILE A 128 4.60 -3.97 -0.33
CA ILE A 128 4.74 -4.93 0.77
C ILE A 128 3.35 -5.22 1.32
N ALA A 129 3.05 -6.50 1.57
CA ALA A 129 1.81 -6.92 2.19
C ALA A 129 2.08 -7.77 3.42
N HIS A 130 1.38 -7.46 4.52
CA HIS A 130 1.37 -8.23 5.75
C HIS A 130 -0.06 -8.51 6.17
N ALA A 131 -0.36 -9.75 6.48
CA ALA A 131 -1.68 -10.18 6.94
C ALA A 131 -1.56 -11.35 7.92
N HIS A 132 -2.64 -11.61 8.67
CA HIS A 132 -2.74 -12.66 9.68
C HIS A 132 -3.76 -13.74 9.28
N PRO A 133 -3.60 -14.45 8.15
CA PRO A 133 -4.55 -15.48 7.74
C PRO A 133 -4.55 -16.65 8.71
N MET A 134 -5.71 -17.29 8.90
CA MET A 134 -5.89 -18.38 9.85
C MET A 134 -4.87 -19.50 9.65
N TYR A 135 -4.71 -19.98 8.45
CA TYR A 135 -3.74 -21.06 8.16
C TYR A 135 -2.29 -20.64 8.35
N GLY A 136 -1.93 -19.40 8.00
CA GLY A 136 -0.58 -18.87 8.23
C GLY A 136 -0.26 -18.80 9.73
N LYS A 137 -1.20 -18.32 10.55
CA LYS A 137 -1.06 -18.28 12.00
C LYS A 137 -0.94 -19.68 12.59
N THR A 138 -1.80 -20.61 12.16
CA THR A 138 -1.76 -22.00 12.62
C THR A 138 -0.43 -22.65 12.24
N PHE A 139 0.04 -22.45 11.01
CA PHE A 139 1.33 -23.00 10.57
C PHE A 139 2.50 -22.44 11.39
N SER A 140 2.49 -21.15 11.72
CA SER A 140 3.55 -20.51 12.51
C SER A 140 3.73 -21.11 13.91
N THR A 141 2.68 -21.74 14.47
CA THR A 141 2.77 -22.39 15.79
C THR A 141 3.50 -23.73 15.75
N LEU A 142 3.73 -24.30 14.57
CA LEU A 142 4.40 -25.60 14.41
C LEU A 142 5.93 -25.50 14.55
N GLY A 143 6.51 -24.31 14.58
CA GLY A 143 7.96 -24.11 14.64
C GLY A 143 8.71 -24.65 13.42
N LYS A 144 8.05 -24.74 12.26
CA LYS A 144 8.63 -25.24 10.99
C LYS A 144 8.75 -24.10 9.98
N THR A 145 9.79 -24.17 9.17
CA THR A 145 9.94 -23.32 7.98
C THR A 145 9.00 -23.77 6.85
N LEU A 146 8.65 -22.85 5.96
CA LEU A 146 8.02 -23.18 4.69
C LEU A 146 9.13 -23.64 3.72
N ASP A 147 9.01 -24.85 3.20
CA ASP A 147 9.91 -25.43 2.21
C ASP A 147 9.47 -25.03 0.78
#